data_ec7bf13b056e517fc43c6c8423420583
#
_entry.id   ec7bf13b056e517fc43c6c8423420583
#
_cell.length_a   1.000
_cell.length_b   1.000
_cell.length_c   1.000
_cell.angle_alpha   90.00
_cell.angle_beta   90.00
_cell.angle_gamma   90.00
#
_symmetry.space_group_name_H-M   'P 1'
#
loop_
_entity.id
_entity.type
_entity.pdbx_description
1 polymer ?
#
loop_
_entity_poly.entity_id
_entity_poly.type
_entity_poly.pdbx_seq_one_letter_code
_entity_poly.pdbx_strand_id
1 'polypeptide(L)'
;MHNKIDILIFGGQSNMQGETECLPAPNDPVENALEYRYLSNSFVPLVHPVGEDIEDGLLWGADKGFGSLLPDFCRAYVANTGKTVVAIHAARGATMVSEWLKGTPRYDCALKKVQGGIEAAKQLGEIDKIYYIWLQGESDAIFRTTCADYKKMLTAYKNDLKVDMGIHKFGIIEVGYFCGTVRWLQDRTKEEGRMDDEIIMTAQEQIVEEDNDFVMLTQICKELSLNAEYINPDADGHYNNKAMARIGQEAGTALAKL
;
A
#
# COMPACT_ATOMS: atom_id res chain seq x y z
N MET A 1 -9.88 -31.16 1.65
CA MET A 1 -10.22 -29.81 1.11
C MET A 1 -8.90 -29.09 0.92
N HIS A 2 -8.59 -28.65 -0.29
CA HIS A 2 -7.40 -27.81 -0.48
C HIS A 2 -7.57 -26.50 0.28
N ASN A 3 -6.54 -26.08 1.00
CA ASN A 3 -6.56 -24.82 1.71
C ASN A 3 -6.57 -23.68 0.67
N LYS A 4 -7.61 -22.83 0.68
CA LYS A 4 -7.71 -21.67 -0.22
C LYS A 4 -6.91 -20.51 0.37
N ILE A 5 -6.12 -19.87 -0.48
CA ILE A 5 -5.20 -18.79 -0.09
C ILE A 5 -5.54 -17.54 -0.90
N ASP A 6 -5.63 -16.41 -0.21
CA ASP A 6 -5.69 -15.13 -0.87
C ASP A 6 -4.31 -14.44 -0.86
N ILE A 7 -3.96 -13.81 -1.97
CA ILE A 7 -2.73 -13.03 -2.08
C ILE A 7 -3.08 -11.54 -1.99
N LEU A 8 -2.44 -10.87 -1.05
CA LEU A 8 -2.60 -9.44 -0.82
C LEU A 8 -1.28 -8.74 -1.18
N ILE A 9 -1.29 -7.95 -2.25
CA ILE A 9 -0.13 -7.21 -2.76
C ILE A 9 -0.28 -5.76 -2.30
N PHE A 10 0.73 -5.24 -1.61
CA PHE A 10 0.73 -3.90 -1.04
C PHE A 10 1.70 -3.02 -1.82
N GLY A 11 1.19 -2.18 -2.71
CA GLY A 11 1.94 -1.23 -3.52
C GLY A 11 1.65 0.21 -3.14
N GLY A 12 2.54 1.10 -3.51
CA GLY A 12 2.42 2.52 -3.18
C GLY A 12 3.75 3.15 -2.78
N GLN A 13 3.67 4.22 -1.99
CA GLN A 13 4.87 4.94 -1.57
C GLN A 13 5.14 4.82 -0.06
N SER A 14 5.81 5.80 0.55
CA SER A 14 6.33 5.73 1.91
C SER A 14 5.29 5.36 2.98
N ASN A 15 4.08 5.88 2.91
CA ASN A 15 3.01 5.51 3.83
C ASN A 15 2.53 4.05 3.66
N MET A 16 2.64 3.46 2.47
CA MET A 16 2.43 2.02 2.28
C MET A 16 3.68 1.21 2.64
N GLN A 17 4.86 1.72 2.30
CA GLN A 17 6.13 1.08 2.60
C GLN A 17 6.32 0.88 4.12
N GLY A 18 5.84 1.83 4.91
CA GLY A 18 5.96 1.84 6.36
C GLY A 18 7.14 2.67 6.82
N GLU A 19 6.92 3.97 7.00
CA GLU A 19 7.87 4.92 7.59
C GLU A 19 7.29 5.50 8.88
N THR A 20 6.96 4.62 9.81
CA THR A 20 6.49 5.03 11.12
C THR A 20 7.66 5.44 12.03
N GLU A 21 7.34 5.92 13.21
CA GLU A 21 8.36 6.11 14.26
C GLU A 21 9.13 4.82 14.50
N CYS A 22 10.44 4.98 14.73
CA CYS A 22 11.29 3.84 15.05
C CYS A 22 10.81 3.22 16.35
N LEU A 23 10.78 1.93 16.37
CA LEU A 23 10.54 0.98 17.45
C LEU A 23 10.11 1.54 18.84
N PRO A 24 9.29 0.75 19.53
CA PRO A 24 8.86 -0.58 19.10
C PRO A 24 7.56 -0.54 18.27
N ALA A 25 7.63 -0.98 17.01
CA ALA A 25 6.41 -1.38 16.32
C ALA A 25 5.83 -2.65 17.00
N PRO A 26 4.49 -2.86 16.97
CA PRO A 26 3.89 -4.08 17.48
C PRO A 26 4.49 -5.31 16.78
N ASN A 27 4.88 -6.35 17.55
CA ASN A 27 5.59 -7.51 17.03
C ASN A 27 4.84 -8.84 17.18
N ASP A 28 3.52 -8.78 17.38
CA ASP A 28 2.69 -9.98 17.44
C ASP A 28 2.42 -10.51 16.02
N PRO A 29 2.80 -11.76 15.71
CA PRO A 29 2.52 -12.38 14.42
C PRO A 29 1.02 -12.42 14.12
N VAL A 30 0.67 -12.23 12.85
CA VAL A 30 -0.71 -12.37 12.40
C VAL A 30 -1.03 -13.84 12.15
N GLU A 31 -2.01 -14.39 12.85
CA GLU A 31 -2.46 -15.76 12.65
C GLU A 31 -2.98 -15.95 11.22
N ASN A 32 -2.66 -17.08 10.58
CA ASN A 32 -3.04 -17.42 9.21
C ASN A 32 -2.56 -16.40 8.15
N ALA A 33 -1.51 -15.63 8.43
CA ALA A 33 -0.91 -14.72 7.47
C ALA A 33 0.61 -14.91 7.40
N LEU A 34 1.11 -15.00 6.18
CA LEU A 34 2.53 -15.14 5.88
C LEU A 34 3.00 -13.97 5.02
N GLU A 35 4.23 -13.56 5.19
CA GLU A 35 4.89 -12.64 4.28
C GLU A 35 5.81 -13.40 3.32
N TYR A 36 5.75 -13.08 2.03
CA TYR A 36 6.69 -13.57 1.05
C TYR A 36 7.98 -12.73 1.04
N ARG A 37 9.11 -13.39 1.24
CA ARG A 37 10.46 -12.83 1.14
C ARG A 37 11.09 -13.22 -0.18
N TYR A 38 11.30 -12.21 -1.05
CA TYR A 38 11.78 -12.42 -2.41
C TYR A 38 13.22 -12.93 -2.46
N LEU A 39 14.14 -12.32 -1.70
CA LEU A 39 15.56 -12.67 -1.74
C LEU A 39 15.84 -14.11 -1.29
N SER A 40 15.09 -14.62 -0.33
CA SER A 40 15.19 -15.99 0.14
C SER A 40 14.21 -16.95 -0.54
N ASN A 41 13.30 -16.44 -1.36
CA ASN A 41 12.19 -17.18 -1.97
C ASN A 41 11.45 -18.05 -0.93
N SER A 42 11.06 -17.44 0.19
CA SER A 42 10.47 -18.15 1.32
C SER A 42 9.34 -17.36 1.97
N PHE A 43 8.60 -18.04 2.82
CA PHE A 43 7.55 -17.43 3.63
C PHE A 43 8.02 -17.30 5.08
N VAL A 44 7.70 -16.17 5.69
CA VAL A 44 7.91 -15.92 7.11
C VAL A 44 6.57 -15.53 7.76
N PRO A 45 6.41 -15.69 9.09
CA PRO A 45 5.25 -15.13 9.77
C PRO A 45 5.10 -13.64 9.49
N LEU A 46 3.88 -13.18 9.20
CA LEU A 46 3.65 -11.74 9.00
C LEU A 46 3.69 -11.03 10.34
N VAL A 47 4.74 -10.25 10.54
CA VAL A 47 5.01 -9.48 11.77
C VAL A 47 5.92 -8.31 11.44
N HIS A 48 5.83 -7.19 12.17
CA HIS A 48 6.78 -6.09 11.99
C HIS A 48 8.22 -6.49 12.35
N PRO A 49 9.20 -5.91 11.64
CA PRO A 49 9.10 -5.10 10.42
C PRO A 49 8.79 -5.94 9.19
N VAL A 50 8.00 -5.41 8.26
CA VAL A 50 7.61 -6.07 7.01
C VAL A 50 8.28 -5.43 5.79
N GLY A 51 8.35 -6.19 4.69
CA GLY A 51 9.05 -5.80 3.49
C GLY A 51 10.53 -6.19 3.55
N GLU A 52 11.17 -6.15 2.42
CA GLU A 52 12.62 -6.31 2.29
C GLU A 52 13.11 -5.43 1.15
N ASP A 53 14.31 -4.89 1.31
CA ASP A 53 15.02 -4.27 0.21
C ASP A 53 15.56 -5.37 -0.70
N ILE A 54 15.41 -5.21 -2.01
CA ILE A 54 15.99 -6.12 -2.99
C ILE A 54 17.16 -5.44 -3.70
N GLU A 55 18.06 -6.24 -4.27
CA GLU A 55 19.37 -5.80 -4.78
C GLU A 55 19.29 -4.57 -5.71
N ASP A 56 18.21 -4.41 -6.45
CA ASP A 56 18.00 -3.24 -7.31
C ASP A 56 17.50 -2.00 -6.52
N GLY A 57 17.29 -2.12 -5.21
CA GLY A 57 16.94 -1.02 -4.32
C GLY A 57 15.55 -0.42 -4.52
N LEU A 58 14.67 -1.09 -5.27
CA LEU A 58 13.34 -0.56 -5.57
C LEU A 58 12.28 -0.93 -4.53
N LEU A 59 12.49 -2.01 -3.78
CA LEU A 59 11.62 -2.43 -2.67
C LEU A 59 12.45 -2.53 -1.39
N TRP A 60 11.96 -1.94 -0.32
CA TRP A 60 12.63 -1.94 0.96
C TRP A 60 11.62 -1.81 2.10
N GLY A 61 12.03 -2.01 3.33
CA GLY A 61 11.14 -1.84 4.48
C GLY A 61 11.71 -2.49 5.73
N ALA A 62 11.75 -3.81 5.78
CA ALA A 62 12.06 -4.58 6.98
C ALA A 62 13.39 -4.22 7.65
N ASP A 63 14.42 -3.87 6.90
CA ASP A 63 15.73 -3.48 7.40
C ASP A 63 15.73 -2.11 8.09
N LYS A 64 14.72 -1.29 7.89
CA LYS A 64 14.56 0.01 8.55
C LYS A 64 13.99 -0.09 9.95
N GLY A 65 13.34 -1.20 10.30
CA GLY A 65 12.70 -1.39 11.60
C GLY A 65 11.43 -0.60 11.81
N PHE A 66 10.86 -0.02 10.76
CA PHE A 66 9.62 0.75 10.84
C PHE A 66 8.39 -0.15 10.88
N GLY A 67 7.30 0.35 11.48
CA GLY A 67 5.99 -0.26 11.37
C GLY A 67 5.29 0.13 10.06
N SER A 68 4.21 -0.59 9.74
CA SER A 68 3.38 -0.35 8.56
C SER A 68 1.93 -0.77 8.83
N LEU A 69 1.04 -0.52 7.88
CA LEU A 69 -0.36 -0.95 7.99
C LEU A 69 -0.56 -2.46 7.69
N LEU A 70 0.42 -3.16 7.11
CA LEU A 70 0.24 -4.51 6.58
C LEU A 70 -0.21 -5.56 7.61
N PRO A 71 0.41 -5.68 8.80
CA PRO A 71 -0.03 -6.67 9.78
C PRO A 71 -1.47 -6.45 10.26
N ASP A 72 -1.86 -5.20 10.54
CA ASP A 72 -3.21 -4.90 11.01
C ASP A 72 -4.26 -5.03 9.91
N PHE A 73 -3.89 -4.73 8.65
CA PHE A 73 -4.72 -5.01 7.48
C PHE A 73 -5.00 -6.52 7.35
N CYS A 74 -3.95 -7.33 7.35
CA CYS A 74 -4.10 -8.77 7.21
C CYS A 74 -4.82 -9.40 8.39
N ARG A 75 -4.58 -8.92 9.63
CA ARG A 75 -5.31 -9.36 10.83
C ARG A 75 -6.81 -9.12 10.69
N ALA A 76 -7.20 -7.92 10.25
CA ALA A 76 -8.60 -7.58 10.02
C ALA A 76 -9.22 -8.42 8.89
N TYR A 77 -8.49 -8.60 7.80
CA TYR A 77 -8.94 -9.41 6.67
C TYR A 77 -9.15 -10.88 7.06
N VAL A 78 -8.16 -11.49 7.71
CA VAL A 78 -8.23 -12.88 8.20
C VAL A 78 -9.37 -13.07 9.20
N ALA A 79 -9.53 -12.14 10.16
CA ALA A 79 -10.59 -12.22 11.16
C ALA A 79 -11.99 -12.21 10.54
N ASN A 80 -12.19 -11.54 9.40
CA ASN A 80 -13.48 -11.44 8.73
C ASN A 80 -13.72 -12.56 7.68
N THR A 81 -12.65 -13.14 7.12
CA THR A 81 -12.78 -14.15 6.05
C THR A 81 -12.46 -15.56 6.49
N GLY A 82 -11.69 -15.74 7.55
CA GLY A 82 -11.16 -17.05 7.98
C GLY A 82 -10.14 -17.66 7.02
N LYS A 83 -9.68 -16.91 6.01
CA LYS A 83 -8.77 -17.42 4.97
C LYS A 83 -7.32 -17.31 5.39
N THR A 84 -6.49 -18.16 4.78
CA THR A 84 -5.03 -17.97 4.83
C THR A 84 -4.61 -16.90 3.83
N VAL A 85 -3.69 -16.04 4.22
CA VAL A 85 -3.20 -14.91 3.44
C VAL A 85 -1.71 -15.00 3.20
N VAL A 86 -1.28 -14.69 1.97
CA VAL A 86 0.11 -14.36 1.64
C VAL A 86 0.17 -12.87 1.33
N ALA A 87 0.89 -12.12 2.16
CA ALA A 87 1.18 -10.71 1.95
C ALA A 87 2.46 -10.53 1.14
N ILE A 88 2.43 -9.67 0.13
CA ILE A 88 3.58 -9.31 -0.69
C ILE A 88 3.76 -7.79 -0.61
N HIS A 89 4.83 -7.37 0.04
CA HIS A 89 5.19 -5.95 0.11
C HIS A 89 5.85 -5.52 -1.20
N ALA A 90 5.30 -4.51 -1.86
CA ALA A 90 5.74 -4.00 -3.17
C ALA A 90 5.70 -2.46 -3.23
N ALA A 91 5.91 -1.78 -2.09
CA ALA A 91 5.89 -0.33 -2.02
C ALA A 91 7.29 0.28 -2.06
N ARG A 92 7.38 1.52 -2.53
CA ARG A 92 8.62 2.31 -2.54
C ARG A 92 8.34 3.79 -2.28
N GLY A 93 9.01 4.34 -1.27
CA GLY A 93 8.89 5.75 -0.87
C GLY A 93 9.29 6.74 -1.95
N ALA A 94 8.72 7.95 -1.85
CA ALA A 94 9.01 9.10 -2.72
C ALA A 94 8.79 8.83 -4.23
N THR A 95 7.72 8.11 -4.59
CA THR A 95 7.43 7.75 -5.97
C THR A 95 6.15 8.39 -6.49
N MET A 96 6.18 8.85 -7.74
CA MET A 96 5.00 9.27 -8.49
C MET A 96 4.36 8.04 -9.19
N VAL A 97 3.06 8.11 -9.49
CA VAL A 97 2.36 7.04 -10.22
C VAL A 97 2.99 6.72 -11.56
N SER A 98 3.59 7.72 -12.23
CA SER A 98 4.31 7.54 -13.51
C SER A 98 5.48 6.56 -13.44
N GLU A 99 6.10 6.42 -12.27
CA GLU A 99 7.24 5.53 -12.07
C GLU A 99 6.82 4.05 -11.92
N TRP A 100 5.51 3.79 -11.81
CA TRP A 100 4.92 2.46 -11.70
C TRP A 100 4.31 1.95 -13.01
N LEU A 101 4.42 2.71 -14.10
CA LEU A 101 3.89 2.30 -15.39
C LEU A 101 4.73 1.15 -16.00
N LYS A 102 4.09 0.27 -16.73
CA LYS A 102 4.74 -0.86 -17.41
C LYS A 102 5.92 -0.40 -18.27
N GLY A 103 7.05 -1.08 -18.11
CA GLY A 103 8.31 -0.74 -18.78
C GLY A 103 9.21 0.20 -17.97
N THR A 104 8.80 0.61 -16.78
CA THR A 104 9.69 1.29 -15.84
C THR A 104 10.46 0.28 -14.97
N PRO A 105 11.65 0.61 -14.48
CA PRO A 105 12.41 -0.29 -13.61
C PRO A 105 11.63 -0.69 -12.36
N ARG A 106 10.80 0.22 -11.83
CA ARG A 106 10.01 0.00 -10.62
C ARG A 106 8.88 -1.01 -10.85
N TYR A 107 8.19 -0.88 -11.98
CA TYR A 107 7.20 -1.87 -12.39
C TYR A 107 7.82 -3.27 -12.52
N ASP A 108 8.95 -3.36 -13.23
CA ASP A 108 9.62 -4.64 -13.49
C ASP A 108 10.12 -5.31 -12.20
N CYS A 109 10.61 -4.51 -11.25
CA CYS A 109 11.04 -5.01 -9.95
C CYS A 109 9.86 -5.54 -9.12
N ALA A 110 8.78 -4.76 -9.01
CA ALA A 110 7.57 -5.18 -8.32
C ALA A 110 6.94 -6.43 -8.97
N LEU A 111 6.90 -6.47 -10.30
CA LEU A 111 6.39 -7.62 -11.06
C LEU A 111 7.16 -8.91 -10.74
N LYS A 112 8.50 -8.87 -10.75
CA LYS A 112 9.34 -10.02 -10.40
C LYS A 112 9.03 -10.54 -9.00
N LYS A 113 8.97 -9.65 -8.02
CA LYS A 113 8.67 -10.01 -6.63
C LYS A 113 7.28 -10.64 -6.51
N VAL A 114 6.27 -10.02 -7.10
CA VAL A 114 4.89 -10.48 -7.03
C VAL A 114 4.72 -11.83 -7.74
N GLN A 115 5.25 -11.98 -8.94
CA GLN A 115 5.19 -13.26 -9.68
C GLN A 115 5.90 -14.37 -8.91
N GLY A 116 7.06 -14.09 -8.31
CA GLY A 116 7.76 -15.04 -7.44
C GLY A 116 6.89 -15.46 -6.24
N GLY A 117 6.24 -14.51 -5.58
CA GLY A 117 5.33 -14.79 -4.45
C GLY A 117 4.08 -15.58 -4.84
N ILE A 118 3.47 -15.25 -5.99
CA ILE A 118 2.33 -16.01 -6.53
C ILE A 118 2.73 -17.46 -6.84
N GLU A 119 3.88 -17.65 -7.50
CA GLU A 119 4.36 -18.98 -7.84
C GLU A 119 4.71 -19.80 -6.59
N ALA A 120 5.40 -19.20 -5.63
CA ALA A 120 5.71 -19.86 -4.36
C ALA A 120 4.44 -20.21 -3.57
N ALA A 121 3.43 -19.35 -3.56
CA ALA A 121 2.17 -19.57 -2.83
C ALA A 121 1.39 -20.80 -3.30
N LYS A 122 1.54 -21.23 -4.56
CA LYS A 122 0.94 -22.46 -5.09
C LYS A 122 1.37 -23.73 -4.33
N GLN A 123 2.52 -23.67 -3.64
CA GLN A 123 2.99 -24.76 -2.80
C GLN A 123 2.25 -24.85 -1.45
N LEU A 124 1.60 -23.77 -1.02
CA LEU A 124 0.84 -23.71 0.23
C LEU A 124 -0.61 -24.11 0.06
N GLY A 125 -1.18 -23.96 -1.15
CA GLY A 125 -2.57 -24.28 -1.44
C GLY A 125 -3.06 -23.71 -2.77
N GLU A 126 -4.38 -23.78 -2.96
CA GLU A 126 -5.06 -23.20 -4.12
C GLU A 126 -5.22 -21.67 -3.96
N ILE A 127 -4.74 -20.88 -4.91
CA ILE A 127 -4.93 -19.44 -4.90
C ILE A 127 -6.38 -19.12 -5.30
N ASP A 128 -7.14 -18.48 -4.41
CA ASP A 128 -8.53 -18.09 -4.62
C ASP A 128 -8.64 -16.68 -5.20
N LYS A 129 -8.05 -15.71 -4.51
CA LYS A 129 -8.08 -14.30 -4.91
C LYS A 129 -6.69 -13.66 -4.87
N ILE A 130 -6.49 -12.68 -5.75
CA ILE A 130 -5.31 -11.82 -5.77
C ILE A 130 -5.82 -10.38 -5.74
N TYR A 131 -5.49 -9.64 -4.70
CA TYR A 131 -5.86 -8.24 -4.53
C TYR A 131 -4.62 -7.36 -4.55
N TYR A 132 -4.70 -6.21 -5.19
CA TYR A 132 -3.68 -5.17 -5.14
C TYR A 132 -4.18 -4.01 -4.29
N ILE A 133 -3.45 -3.66 -3.25
CA ILE A 133 -3.77 -2.59 -2.30
C ILE A 133 -2.82 -1.43 -2.56
N TRP A 134 -3.35 -0.24 -2.75
CA TRP A 134 -2.62 0.95 -3.15
C TRP A 134 -2.79 2.09 -2.16
N LEU A 135 -1.65 2.63 -1.67
CA LEU A 135 -1.59 3.88 -0.92
C LEU A 135 -0.42 4.71 -1.49
N GLN A 136 -0.74 5.65 -2.36
CA GLN A 136 0.21 6.52 -3.03
C GLN A 136 -0.54 7.73 -3.60
N GLY A 137 0.12 8.86 -3.73
CA GLY A 137 -0.42 10.07 -4.33
C GLY A 137 0.24 11.33 -3.77
N GLU A 138 0.91 11.23 -2.62
CA GLU A 138 1.57 12.37 -1.96
C GLU A 138 2.66 12.97 -2.84
N SER A 139 3.46 12.15 -3.53
CA SER A 139 4.47 12.66 -4.49
C SER A 139 3.80 13.31 -5.70
N ASP A 140 2.69 12.76 -6.18
CA ASP A 140 1.93 13.36 -7.28
C ASP A 140 1.34 14.72 -6.89
N ALA A 141 0.86 14.87 -5.65
CA ALA A 141 0.42 16.15 -5.10
C ALA A 141 1.59 17.15 -4.99
N ILE A 142 2.77 16.72 -4.50
CA ILE A 142 3.97 17.55 -4.42
C ILE A 142 4.35 18.11 -5.79
N PHE A 143 4.34 17.27 -6.82
CA PHE A 143 4.71 17.63 -8.18
C PHE A 143 3.53 18.15 -9.03
N ARG A 144 2.35 18.35 -8.40
CA ARG A 144 1.16 18.94 -9.04
C ARG A 144 0.69 18.15 -10.27
N THR A 145 0.71 16.83 -10.19
CA THR A 145 0.09 15.97 -11.19
C THR A 145 -1.39 16.32 -11.29
N THR A 146 -1.88 16.54 -12.51
CA THR A 146 -3.30 16.87 -12.70
C THR A 146 -4.21 15.68 -12.37
N CYS A 147 -5.45 15.94 -11.96
CA CYS A 147 -6.45 14.90 -11.73
C CYS A 147 -6.58 13.96 -12.95
N ALA A 148 -6.64 14.52 -14.15
CA ALA A 148 -6.77 13.74 -15.39
C ALA A 148 -5.55 12.86 -15.68
N ASP A 149 -4.33 13.36 -15.47
CA ASP A 149 -3.11 12.61 -15.69
C ASP A 149 -2.95 11.49 -14.66
N TYR A 150 -3.22 11.77 -13.36
CA TYR A 150 -3.19 10.74 -12.31
C TYR A 150 -4.17 9.62 -12.61
N LYS A 151 -5.43 9.95 -12.94
CA LYS A 151 -6.46 8.97 -13.33
C LYS A 151 -6.01 8.11 -14.49
N LYS A 152 -5.51 8.74 -15.56
CA LYS A 152 -5.04 8.05 -16.75
C LYS A 152 -3.92 7.07 -16.43
N MET A 153 -2.92 7.50 -15.66
CA MET A 153 -1.76 6.68 -15.30
C MET A 153 -2.13 5.54 -14.36
N LEU A 154 -2.94 5.80 -13.33
CA LEU A 154 -3.33 4.74 -12.38
C LEU A 154 -4.24 3.70 -13.03
N THR A 155 -5.12 4.12 -13.95
CA THR A 155 -5.94 3.18 -14.74
C THR A 155 -5.09 2.31 -15.67
N ALA A 156 -4.10 2.88 -16.33
CA ALA A 156 -3.15 2.12 -17.15
C ALA A 156 -2.38 1.11 -16.31
N TYR A 157 -1.85 1.53 -15.16
CA TYR A 157 -1.14 0.67 -14.21
C TYR A 157 -2.01 -0.51 -13.75
N LYS A 158 -3.23 -0.26 -13.29
CA LYS A 158 -4.17 -1.31 -12.89
C LYS A 158 -4.45 -2.31 -14.03
N ASN A 159 -4.63 -1.81 -15.26
CA ASN A 159 -4.88 -2.69 -16.40
C ASN A 159 -3.70 -3.61 -16.69
N ASP A 160 -2.47 -3.10 -16.62
CA ASP A 160 -1.25 -3.89 -16.78
C ASP A 160 -1.12 -4.95 -15.67
N LEU A 161 -1.41 -4.59 -14.40
CA LEU A 161 -1.40 -5.54 -13.28
C LEU A 161 -2.44 -6.66 -13.44
N LYS A 162 -3.62 -6.36 -14.01
CA LYS A 162 -4.62 -7.40 -14.32
C LYS A 162 -4.08 -8.41 -15.31
N VAL A 163 -3.36 -7.97 -16.32
CA VAL A 163 -2.77 -8.84 -17.34
C VAL A 163 -1.58 -9.61 -16.78
N ASP A 164 -0.66 -8.94 -16.09
CA ASP A 164 0.63 -9.49 -15.73
C ASP A 164 0.63 -10.26 -14.39
N MET A 165 -0.30 -9.93 -13.48
CA MET A 165 -0.40 -10.53 -12.15
C MET A 165 -1.76 -11.22 -11.87
N GLY A 166 -2.75 -11.04 -12.73
CA GLY A 166 -4.07 -11.67 -12.56
C GLY A 166 -4.88 -11.10 -11.39
N ILE A 167 -4.71 -9.82 -11.05
CA ILE A 167 -5.43 -9.22 -9.92
C ILE A 167 -6.94 -9.22 -10.16
N HIS A 168 -7.71 -9.49 -9.10
CA HIS A 168 -9.17 -9.51 -9.12
C HIS A 168 -9.75 -8.12 -8.89
N LYS A 169 -9.18 -7.36 -7.95
CA LYS A 169 -9.56 -6.00 -7.62
C LYS A 169 -8.32 -5.18 -7.25
N PHE A 170 -8.44 -3.88 -7.46
CA PHE A 170 -7.47 -2.87 -7.05
C PHE A 170 -8.09 -2.01 -5.94
N GLY A 171 -7.64 -2.22 -4.70
CA GLY A 171 -8.14 -1.50 -3.54
C GLY A 171 -7.35 -0.22 -3.32
N ILE A 172 -8.05 0.92 -3.22
CA ILE A 172 -7.45 2.22 -2.92
C ILE A 172 -7.65 2.53 -1.44
N ILE A 173 -6.57 2.83 -0.76
CA ILE A 173 -6.54 3.59 0.48
C ILE A 173 -6.29 5.03 0.06
N GLU A 174 -7.30 5.89 0.19
CA GLU A 174 -7.19 7.28 -0.24
C GLU A 174 -6.10 8.00 0.55
N VAL A 175 -5.30 8.82 -0.12
CA VAL A 175 -4.28 9.64 0.55
C VAL A 175 -4.90 10.70 1.46
N GLY A 176 -4.15 11.12 2.46
CA GLY A 176 -4.52 12.24 3.33
C GLY A 176 -3.83 13.54 2.91
N TYR A 177 -3.95 14.57 3.75
CA TYR A 177 -3.25 15.83 3.58
C TYR A 177 -1.75 15.66 3.89
N PHE A 178 -0.93 15.70 2.85
CA PHE A 178 0.52 15.66 2.96
C PHE A 178 1.12 17.05 2.70
N CYS A 179 0.91 17.60 1.51
CA CYS A 179 1.43 18.90 1.10
C CYS A 179 0.91 20.03 2.00
N GLY A 180 -0.33 19.92 2.48
CA GLY A 180 -0.93 20.89 3.39
C GLY A 180 -0.43 20.79 4.84
N THR A 181 0.35 19.78 5.19
CA THR A 181 0.80 19.53 6.57
C THR A 181 2.31 19.58 6.76
N VAL A 182 3.10 19.16 5.77
CA VAL A 182 4.56 19.11 5.87
C VAL A 182 5.18 20.51 5.95
N ARG A 183 6.24 20.63 6.77
CA ARG A 183 6.90 21.91 7.05
C ARG A 183 8.03 22.25 6.06
N TRP A 184 8.58 21.24 5.39
CA TRP A 184 9.69 21.42 4.47
C TRP A 184 9.27 21.87 3.08
N LEU A 185 8.00 21.74 2.71
CA LEU A 185 7.46 22.20 1.44
C LEU A 185 7.16 23.70 1.52
N GLN A 186 8.08 24.53 1.02
CA GLN A 186 8.05 25.99 1.20
C GLN A 186 7.71 26.76 -0.08
N ASP A 187 7.46 26.09 -1.20
CA ASP A 187 7.11 26.69 -2.49
C ASP A 187 5.61 27.08 -2.59
N ARG A 188 4.85 26.80 -1.54
CA ARG A 188 3.40 27.04 -1.45
C ARG A 188 2.95 27.23 -0.01
N THR A 189 1.78 27.85 0.15
CA THR A 189 1.08 27.94 1.44
C THR A 189 0.49 26.57 1.84
N LYS A 190 0.13 26.42 3.12
CA LYS A 190 -0.56 25.20 3.58
C LYS A 190 -1.91 24.99 2.90
N GLU A 191 -2.60 26.07 2.53
CA GLU A 191 -3.88 26.01 1.84
C GLU A 191 -3.70 25.52 0.39
N GLU A 192 -2.73 26.08 -0.34
CA GLU A 192 -2.37 25.58 -1.67
C GLU A 192 -1.92 24.13 -1.62
N GLY A 193 -1.14 23.71 -0.62
CA GLY A 193 -0.77 22.33 -0.43
C GLY A 193 -1.97 21.42 -0.20
N ARG A 194 -2.98 21.84 0.57
CA ARG A 194 -4.23 21.09 0.73
C ARG A 194 -5.00 20.95 -0.58
N MET A 195 -5.03 22.01 -1.38
CA MET A 195 -5.66 21.95 -2.71
C MET A 195 -4.93 20.97 -3.63
N ASP A 196 -3.60 20.91 -3.59
CA ASP A 196 -2.81 19.93 -4.33
C ASP A 196 -3.12 18.48 -3.88
N ASP A 197 -3.24 18.25 -2.56
CA ASP A 197 -3.64 16.94 -2.01
C ASP A 197 -5.08 16.56 -2.45
N GLU A 198 -6.02 17.52 -2.42
CA GLU A 198 -7.43 17.30 -2.80
C GLU A 198 -7.60 16.98 -4.29
N ILE A 199 -6.72 17.45 -5.17
CA ILE A 199 -6.70 17.05 -6.58
C ILE A 199 -6.49 15.55 -6.72
N ILE A 200 -5.56 14.99 -5.95
CA ILE A 200 -5.27 13.54 -5.99
C ILE A 200 -6.38 12.74 -5.32
N MET A 201 -6.90 13.18 -4.17
CA MET A 201 -8.07 12.54 -3.53
C MET A 201 -9.25 12.47 -4.50
N THR A 202 -9.58 13.59 -5.15
CA THR A 202 -10.63 13.66 -6.17
C THR A 202 -10.39 12.69 -7.32
N ALA A 203 -9.14 12.54 -7.77
CA ALA A 203 -8.79 11.58 -8.81
C ALA A 203 -9.04 10.14 -8.34
N GLN A 204 -8.69 9.81 -7.10
CA GLN A 204 -8.90 8.49 -6.51
C GLN A 204 -10.40 8.17 -6.33
N GLU A 205 -11.20 9.13 -5.88
CA GLU A 205 -12.66 9.00 -5.79
C GLU A 205 -13.29 8.75 -7.16
N GLN A 206 -12.95 9.57 -8.15
CA GLN A 206 -13.51 9.45 -9.51
C GLN A 206 -13.14 8.14 -10.19
N ILE A 207 -11.92 7.64 -10.03
CA ILE A 207 -11.52 6.34 -10.58
C ILE A 207 -12.39 5.21 -10.04
N VAL A 208 -12.68 5.22 -8.75
CA VAL A 208 -13.55 4.20 -8.12
C VAL A 208 -14.98 4.28 -8.63
N GLU A 209 -15.48 5.49 -8.91
CA GLU A 209 -16.82 5.67 -9.48
C GLU A 209 -16.90 5.23 -10.95
N GLU A 210 -15.84 5.43 -11.73
CA GLU A 210 -15.80 5.20 -13.17
C GLU A 210 -15.43 3.75 -13.57
N ASP A 211 -14.71 3.01 -12.71
CA ASP A 211 -14.20 1.70 -13.03
C ASP A 211 -14.39 0.70 -11.86
N ASN A 212 -15.26 -0.26 -12.06
CA ASN A 212 -15.63 -1.29 -11.07
C ASN A 212 -14.48 -2.23 -10.67
N ASP A 213 -13.33 -2.20 -11.34
CA ASP A 213 -12.14 -2.95 -10.90
C ASP A 213 -11.46 -2.29 -9.71
N PHE A 214 -11.66 -0.98 -9.52
CA PHE A 214 -11.24 -0.26 -8.33
C PHE A 214 -12.26 -0.33 -7.20
N VAL A 215 -11.76 -0.30 -5.97
CA VAL A 215 -12.58 -0.26 -4.76
C VAL A 215 -11.96 0.71 -3.77
N MET A 216 -12.73 1.65 -3.23
CA MET A 216 -12.30 2.47 -2.10
C MET A 216 -12.35 1.63 -0.83
N LEU A 217 -11.18 1.39 -0.21
CA LEU A 217 -11.08 0.62 1.02
C LEU A 217 -11.28 1.50 2.25
N THR A 218 -10.69 2.69 2.24
CA THR A 218 -10.89 3.70 3.31
C THR A 218 -10.45 5.08 2.86
N GLN A 219 -11.06 6.12 3.45
CA GLN A 219 -10.72 7.53 3.31
C GLN A 219 -10.24 8.14 4.63
N ILE A 220 -9.95 7.29 5.63
CA ILE A 220 -9.60 7.73 6.99
C ILE A 220 -8.31 8.56 7.03
N CYS A 221 -7.42 8.41 6.06
CA CYS A 221 -6.15 9.14 5.99
C CYS A 221 -6.37 10.66 5.99
N LYS A 222 -7.46 11.14 5.39
CA LYS A 222 -7.84 12.55 5.39
C LYS A 222 -8.04 13.10 6.83
N GLU A 223 -8.73 12.34 7.67
CA GLU A 223 -8.93 12.72 9.10
C GLU A 223 -7.62 12.62 9.88
N LEU A 224 -6.91 11.50 9.73
CA LEU A 224 -5.72 11.20 10.52
C LEU A 224 -4.59 12.21 10.25
N SER A 225 -4.43 12.65 9.00
CA SER A 225 -3.38 13.62 8.61
C SER A 225 -3.54 15.00 9.27
N LEU A 226 -4.72 15.35 9.71
CA LEU A 226 -4.99 16.62 10.39
C LEU A 226 -4.80 16.58 11.91
N ASN A 227 -4.54 15.40 12.47
CA ASN A 227 -4.39 15.22 13.90
C ASN A 227 -2.97 14.77 14.26
N ALA A 228 -2.22 15.63 14.95
CA ALA A 228 -0.84 15.38 15.36
C ALA A 228 -0.65 14.07 16.17
N GLU A 229 -1.71 13.55 16.81
CA GLU A 229 -1.69 12.27 17.53
C GLU A 229 -1.38 11.08 16.62
N TYR A 230 -1.64 11.21 15.31
CA TYR A 230 -1.49 10.15 14.30
C TYR A 230 -0.32 10.36 13.36
N ILE A 231 0.40 11.48 13.52
CA ILE A 231 1.56 11.79 12.67
C ILE A 231 2.84 11.30 13.33
N ASN A 232 3.74 10.76 12.52
CA ASN A 232 5.08 10.37 12.94
C ASN A 232 5.86 11.61 13.38
N PRO A 233 6.31 11.70 14.65
CA PRO A 233 7.05 12.86 15.12
C PRO A 233 8.43 13.00 14.47
N ASP A 234 9.00 11.90 13.94
CA ASP A 234 10.35 11.83 13.37
C ASP A 234 10.36 12.04 11.84
N ALA A 235 9.20 11.87 11.19
CA ALA A 235 9.07 11.98 9.73
C ALA A 235 7.80 12.76 9.34
N ASP A 236 7.98 14.03 9.06
CA ASP A 236 6.91 14.97 8.72
C ASP A 236 6.03 14.46 7.57
N GLY A 237 4.71 14.51 7.74
CA GLY A 237 3.73 14.02 6.76
C GLY A 237 3.49 12.51 6.76
N HIS A 238 4.25 11.72 7.54
CA HIS A 238 4.05 10.29 7.64
C HIS A 238 3.19 9.92 8.86
N TYR A 239 2.52 8.78 8.77
CA TYR A 239 1.68 8.26 9.84
C TYR A 239 2.53 7.49 10.87
N ASN A 240 2.16 7.58 12.14
CA ASN A 240 2.75 6.77 13.20
C ASN A 240 2.10 5.36 13.29
N ASN A 241 2.63 4.49 14.15
CA ASN A 241 2.14 3.11 14.32
C ASN A 241 0.65 3.06 14.67
N LYS A 242 0.15 4.02 15.47
CA LYS A 242 -1.26 4.08 15.87
C LYS A 242 -2.18 4.36 14.67
N ALA A 243 -1.77 5.29 13.80
CA ALA A 243 -2.51 5.58 12.58
C ALA A 243 -2.47 4.39 11.61
N MET A 244 -1.28 3.79 11.41
CA MET A 244 -1.12 2.63 10.53
C MET A 244 -2.01 1.46 10.96
N ALA A 245 -2.13 1.20 12.26
CA ALA A 245 -3.05 0.19 12.78
C ALA A 245 -4.52 0.50 12.42
N ARG A 246 -4.96 1.75 12.58
CA ARG A 246 -6.34 2.16 12.21
C ARG A 246 -6.59 2.05 10.70
N ILE A 247 -5.66 2.54 9.88
CA ILE A 247 -5.76 2.45 8.42
C ILE A 247 -5.83 0.99 7.98
N GLY A 248 -4.93 0.16 8.50
CA GLY A 248 -4.89 -1.27 8.20
C GLY A 248 -6.18 -1.98 8.58
N GLN A 249 -6.66 -1.79 9.81
CA GLN A 249 -7.87 -2.41 10.31
C GLN A 249 -9.11 -2.04 9.49
N GLU A 250 -9.28 -0.76 9.16
CA GLU A 250 -10.42 -0.30 8.38
C GLU A 250 -10.38 -0.82 6.95
N ALA A 251 -9.24 -0.66 6.28
CA ALA A 251 -9.06 -1.12 4.90
C ALA A 251 -9.15 -2.64 4.75
N GLY A 252 -8.55 -3.41 5.68
CA GLY A 252 -8.64 -4.86 5.69
C GLY A 252 -10.06 -5.37 5.93
N THR A 253 -10.82 -4.71 6.82
CA THR A 253 -12.24 -5.01 7.04
C THR A 253 -13.08 -4.70 5.80
N ALA A 254 -12.77 -3.61 5.08
CA ALA A 254 -13.48 -3.26 3.86
C ALA A 254 -13.22 -4.27 2.74
N LEU A 255 -11.96 -4.66 2.53
CA LEU A 255 -11.60 -5.66 1.51
C LEU A 255 -12.26 -7.02 1.78
N ALA A 256 -12.41 -7.42 3.03
CA ALA A 256 -13.01 -8.70 3.42
C ALA A 256 -14.51 -8.81 3.06
N LYS A 257 -15.16 -7.73 2.66
CA LYS A 257 -16.58 -7.71 2.25
C LYS A 257 -16.78 -7.97 0.75
N LEU A 258 -15.70 -8.07 -0.03
CA LEU A 258 -15.73 -8.37 -1.46
C LEU A 258 -15.74 -9.89 -1.71
#